data_5d88c9d4b10668a0c2e4f63e1c2a5686
#
_entry.id   5d88c9d4b10668a0c2e4f63e1c2a5686
#
_cell.length_a   1.000
_cell.length_b   1.000
_cell.length_c   1.000
_cell.angle_alpha   90.00
_cell.angle_beta   90.00
_cell.angle_gamma   90.00
#
_symmetry.space_group_name_H-M   'P 1'
#
loop_
_entity.id
_entity.type
_entity.pdbx_description
1 polymer ?
#
loop_
_entity_poly.entity_id
_entity_poly.type
_entity_poly.pdbx_seq_one_letter_code
_entity_poly.pdbx_strand_id
1 'polypeptide(L)'
;VEEMRYEPFAIHNWQLNPRMSLETSLVYEYSEIQQQGDFNQTRDFTFFKPKFDYRFDVTPQIQLRMLVEKSVRQINFVDFVAVTDTSDEDSNTLAGNNNLRPDYWWNYNFNAEYRLPDDIGVVSANIYKHHHKDFRQRIDVSTGDQLASAVGNIGSGDMWVLDVRTSTRMKFISLPNLLVTTRTSVRTSEVNDPFLGIDRSFDNFERGRFEFGFRHDIPSWRMNYGLNFNNRFDGNLTRYDIEDLETDVGDPFVTAFVEVFALNNTSFRFDVRNLSDGVQCRERYRYQGHIRDQILEEYEKRCNGSGRVLTFRVSGTF
;
A
#
# COMPACT_ATOMS: atom_id res chain seq x y z
N VAL A 1 -15.16 -17.15 16.78
CA VAL A 1 -14.40 -17.74 15.65
C VAL A 1 -13.02 -18.11 16.13
N GLU A 2 -12.56 -19.32 15.81
CA GLU A 2 -11.23 -19.82 16.12
C GLU A 2 -10.56 -20.31 14.83
N GLU A 3 -9.25 -20.16 14.73
CA GLU A 3 -8.46 -20.69 13.63
C GLU A 3 -7.30 -21.52 14.17
N MET A 4 -7.12 -22.72 13.61
CA MET A 4 -5.94 -23.54 13.81
C MET A 4 -5.17 -23.64 12.50
N ARG A 5 -3.86 -23.31 12.52
CA ARG A 5 -3.04 -23.27 11.32
C ARG A 5 -1.74 -24.02 11.50
N TYR A 6 -1.38 -24.79 10.48
CA TYR A 6 -0.10 -25.50 10.39
C TYR A 6 0.62 -25.09 9.11
N GLU A 7 1.88 -24.67 9.24
CA GLU A 7 2.70 -24.17 8.13
C GLU A 7 4.09 -24.82 8.11
N PRO A 8 4.21 -26.15 7.90
CA PRO A 8 5.51 -26.74 7.66
C PRO A 8 6.14 -26.15 6.40
N PHE A 9 7.46 -25.91 6.46
CA PHE A 9 8.18 -25.29 5.35
C PHE A 9 9.56 -25.93 5.14
N ALA A 10 10.07 -25.75 3.92
CA ALA A 10 11.44 -26.06 3.54
C ALA A 10 12.03 -24.87 2.80
N ILE A 11 13.29 -24.54 3.10
CA ILE A 11 14.03 -23.48 2.42
C ILE A 11 15.36 -24.07 1.96
N HIS A 12 15.71 -23.76 0.71
CA HIS A 12 16.99 -24.10 0.12
C HIS A 12 17.66 -22.84 -0.44
N ASN A 13 18.88 -22.58 0.02
CA ASN A 13 19.72 -21.49 -0.45
C ASN A 13 20.88 -22.08 -1.27
N TRP A 14 20.99 -21.66 -2.51
CA TRP A 14 21.98 -22.11 -3.43
C TRP A 14 22.83 -20.97 -3.97
N GLN A 15 24.11 -20.95 -3.60
CA GLN A 15 25.11 -20.09 -4.21
C GLN A 15 25.62 -20.75 -5.48
N LEU A 16 25.03 -20.38 -6.64
CA LEU A 16 25.39 -20.95 -7.94
C LEU A 16 26.83 -20.60 -8.35
N ASN A 17 27.22 -19.36 -8.08
CA ASN A 17 28.58 -18.84 -8.23
C ASN A 17 28.71 -17.53 -7.44
N PRO A 18 29.91 -16.87 -7.38
CA PRO A 18 30.09 -15.64 -6.60
C PRO A 18 29.14 -14.48 -6.98
N ARG A 19 28.51 -14.52 -8.16
CA ARG A 19 27.60 -13.48 -8.66
C ARG A 19 26.13 -13.89 -8.71
N MET A 20 25.81 -15.16 -8.47
CA MET A 20 24.47 -15.70 -8.65
C MET A 20 24.05 -16.49 -7.43
N SER A 21 22.91 -16.18 -6.86
CA SER A 21 22.29 -16.98 -5.80
C SER A 21 20.81 -17.23 -6.11
N LEU A 22 20.33 -18.37 -5.66
CA LEU A 22 18.94 -18.78 -5.76
C LEU A 22 18.47 -19.22 -4.38
N GLU A 23 17.44 -18.58 -3.86
CA GLU A 23 16.67 -19.06 -2.73
C GLU A 23 15.37 -19.66 -3.25
N THR A 24 15.09 -20.87 -2.82
CA THR A 24 13.78 -21.51 -3.07
C THR A 24 13.14 -21.88 -1.75
N SER A 25 11.87 -21.66 -1.61
CA SER A 25 11.11 -22.15 -0.47
C SER A 25 9.77 -22.72 -0.89
N LEU A 26 9.28 -23.65 -0.09
CA LEU A 26 7.94 -24.19 -0.19
C LEU A 26 7.33 -24.20 1.20
N VAL A 27 6.19 -23.57 1.34
CA VAL A 27 5.36 -23.65 2.54
C VAL A 27 4.08 -24.43 2.17
N TYR A 28 3.77 -25.44 2.96
CA TYR A 28 2.47 -26.12 2.92
C TYR A 28 1.64 -25.54 4.07
N GLU A 29 0.53 -24.89 3.75
CA GLU A 29 -0.36 -24.33 4.75
C GLU A 29 -1.65 -25.14 4.79
N TYR A 30 -2.03 -25.54 5.98
CA TYR A 30 -3.36 -26.05 6.29
C TYR A 30 -3.95 -25.19 7.40
N SER A 31 -5.16 -24.67 7.19
CA SER A 31 -5.89 -23.93 8.21
C SER A 31 -7.30 -24.47 8.34
N GLU A 32 -7.78 -24.57 9.58
CA GLU A 32 -9.16 -24.92 9.94
C GLU A 32 -9.75 -23.74 10.71
N ILE A 33 -10.89 -23.22 10.23
CA ILE A 33 -11.62 -22.13 10.85
C ILE A 33 -12.94 -22.69 11.36
N GLN A 34 -13.18 -22.51 12.66
CA GLN A 34 -14.41 -22.90 13.36
C GLN A 34 -15.19 -21.64 13.74
N GLN A 35 -16.42 -21.58 13.31
CA GLN A 35 -17.39 -20.55 13.69
C GLN A 35 -18.42 -21.17 14.63
N GLN A 36 -18.72 -20.49 15.74
CA GLN A 36 -19.71 -20.89 16.72
C GLN A 36 -20.57 -19.67 17.09
N GLY A 37 -21.87 -19.91 17.35
CA GLY A 37 -22.84 -18.86 17.68
C GLY A 37 -24.13 -19.07 16.88
N ASP A 38 -24.65 -17.99 16.29
CA ASP A 38 -25.87 -18.03 15.48
C ASP A 38 -25.69 -18.90 14.22
N PHE A 39 -24.46 -19.09 13.79
CA PHE A 39 -24.10 -19.95 12.68
C PHE A 39 -22.90 -20.83 13.07
N ASN A 40 -23.08 -22.14 12.99
CA ASN A 40 -22.04 -23.12 13.34
C ASN A 40 -21.48 -23.74 12.06
N GLN A 41 -20.19 -23.52 11.77
CA GLN A 41 -19.51 -24.06 10.60
C GLN A 41 -18.04 -24.32 10.89
N THR A 42 -17.53 -25.43 10.36
CA THR A 42 -16.07 -25.68 10.29
C THR A 42 -15.68 -25.75 8.82
N ARG A 43 -14.60 -25.05 8.46
CA ARG A 43 -14.07 -24.98 7.10
C ARG A 43 -12.56 -25.13 7.14
N ASP A 44 -12.03 -25.89 6.20
CA ASP A 44 -10.61 -26.10 6.03
C ASP A 44 -10.11 -25.54 4.69
N PHE A 45 -8.87 -25.10 4.70
CA PHE A 45 -8.17 -24.53 3.53
C PHE A 45 -6.75 -25.06 3.47
N THR A 46 -6.31 -25.35 2.25
CA THR A 46 -4.98 -25.86 2.00
C THR A 46 -4.30 -25.06 0.88
N PHE A 47 -3.08 -24.62 1.14
CA PHE A 47 -2.29 -23.87 0.16
C PHE A 47 -0.86 -24.38 0.07
N PHE A 48 -0.35 -24.48 -1.16
CA PHE A 48 1.06 -24.55 -1.44
C PHE A 48 1.56 -23.16 -1.82
N LYS A 49 2.57 -22.66 -1.10
CA LYS A 49 3.15 -21.32 -1.26
C LYS A 49 4.62 -21.45 -1.69
N PRO A 50 4.90 -21.68 -2.98
CA PRO A 50 6.25 -21.71 -3.49
C PRO A 50 6.82 -20.28 -3.61
N LYS A 51 8.15 -20.16 -3.44
CA LYS A 51 8.92 -18.96 -3.67
C LYS A 51 10.21 -19.32 -4.42
N PHE A 52 10.56 -18.49 -5.40
CA PHE A 52 11.83 -18.49 -6.12
C PHE A 52 12.37 -17.07 -6.11
N ASP A 53 13.55 -16.88 -5.56
CA ASP A 53 14.21 -15.60 -5.43
C ASP A 53 15.62 -15.71 -6.01
N TYR A 54 15.79 -15.21 -7.22
CA TYR A 54 17.05 -15.25 -7.93
C TYR A 54 17.71 -13.89 -7.96
N ARG A 55 18.99 -13.83 -7.54
CA ARG A 55 19.83 -12.66 -7.57
C ARG A 55 21.01 -12.87 -8.52
N PHE A 56 21.29 -11.84 -9.31
CA PHE A 56 22.42 -11.79 -10.22
C PHE A 56 23.17 -10.47 -10.13
N ASP A 57 24.40 -10.49 -9.66
CA ASP A 57 25.32 -9.38 -9.66
C ASP A 57 26.03 -9.33 -11.03
N VAL A 58 25.44 -8.60 -12.00
CA VAL A 58 25.94 -8.48 -13.40
C VAL A 58 27.34 -7.86 -13.38
N THR A 59 27.48 -6.79 -12.63
CA THR A 59 28.74 -6.10 -12.31
C THR A 59 28.74 -5.72 -10.83
N PRO A 60 29.84 -5.22 -10.24
CA PRO A 60 29.81 -4.68 -8.88
C PRO A 60 28.81 -3.54 -8.69
N GLN A 61 28.42 -2.85 -9.79
CA GLN A 61 27.48 -1.74 -9.77
C GLN A 61 26.05 -2.15 -10.13
N ILE A 62 25.85 -3.23 -10.90
CA ILE A 62 24.53 -3.61 -11.41
C ILE A 62 24.09 -4.94 -10.79
N GLN A 63 22.98 -4.90 -10.09
CA GLN A 63 22.33 -6.09 -9.54
C GLN A 63 20.92 -6.23 -10.13
N LEU A 64 20.59 -7.45 -10.52
CA LEU A 64 19.25 -7.86 -10.93
C LEU A 64 18.70 -8.87 -9.94
N ARG A 65 17.42 -8.78 -9.64
CA ARG A 65 16.72 -9.74 -8.79
C ARG A 65 15.37 -10.07 -9.40
N MET A 66 15.03 -11.35 -9.42
CA MET A 66 13.73 -11.85 -9.85
C MET A 66 13.12 -12.68 -8.73
N LEU A 67 11.90 -12.29 -8.33
CA LEU A 67 11.12 -13.00 -7.33
C LEU A 67 9.83 -13.50 -7.96
N VAL A 68 9.53 -14.77 -7.78
CA VAL A 68 8.22 -15.35 -8.08
C VAL A 68 7.74 -16.07 -6.83
N GLU A 69 6.57 -15.69 -6.33
CA GLU A 69 6.02 -16.31 -5.12
C GLU A 69 4.49 -16.33 -5.15
N LYS A 70 3.93 -17.29 -4.44
CA LYS A 70 2.49 -17.33 -4.12
C LYS A 70 2.28 -16.89 -2.68
N SER A 71 1.49 -15.83 -2.50
CA SER A 71 1.08 -15.31 -1.19
C SER A 71 -0.39 -15.55 -0.95
N VAL A 72 -0.77 -15.80 0.31
CA VAL A 72 -2.15 -16.01 0.76
C VAL A 72 -2.49 -14.95 1.79
N ARG A 73 -3.63 -14.29 1.63
CA ARG A 73 -4.18 -13.37 2.63
C ARG A 73 -5.30 -14.07 3.40
N GLN A 74 -5.08 -14.21 4.68
CA GLN A 74 -6.02 -14.87 5.57
C GLN A 74 -7.31 -14.05 5.74
N ILE A 75 -8.38 -14.72 6.18
CA ILE A 75 -9.67 -14.09 6.44
C ILE A 75 -9.54 -13.25 7.71
N ASN A 76 -10.11 -12.06 7.69
CA ASN A 76 -10.27 -11.26 8.88
C ASN A 76 -11.57 -11.69 9.57
N PHE A 77 -11.53 -12.04 10.85
CA PHE A 77 -12.70 -12.56 11.57
C PHE A 77 -13.85 -11.56 11.67
N VAL A 78 -13.57 -10.27 11.58
CA VAL A 78 -14.61 -9.24 11.53
C VAL A 78 -15.49 -9.36 10.28
N ASP A 79 -14.96 -9.93 9.19
CA ASP A 79 -15.70 -10.08 7.93
C ASP A 79 -16.83 -11.15 8.02
N PHE A 80 -16.87 -11.95 9.11
CA PHE A 80 -17.93 -12.92 9.36
C PHE A 80 -19.14 -12.33 10.08
N VAL A 81 -19.02 -11.14 10.65
CA VAL A 81 -20.09 -10.52 11.44
C VAL A 81 -20.59 -9.24 10.76
N ALA A 82 -21.88 -8.95 10.96
CA ALA A 82 -22.40 -7.68 10.50
C ALA A 82 -21.81 -6.53 11.33
N VAL A 83 -21.38 -5.48 10.63
CA VAL A 83 -20.80 -4.27 11.23
C VAL A 83 -21.56 -3.07 10.69
N THR A 84 -22.05 -2.21 11.58
CA THR A 84 -22.66 -0.94 11.21
C THR A 84 -21.62 0.17 11.42
N ASP A 85 -21.31 0.90 10.35
CA ASP A 85 -20.52 2.12 10.46
C ASP A 85 -21.43 3.25 10.91
N THR A 86 -21.21 3.73 12.14
CA THR A 86 -21.97 4.82 12.75
C THR A 86 -21.19 6.13 12.77
N SER A 87 -20.08 6.21 12.05
CA SER A 87 -19.22 7.41 12.01
C SER A 87 -19.85 8.57 11.24
N ASP A 88 -20.84 8.29 10.42
CA ASP A 88 -21.62 9.25 9.64
C ASP A 88 -23.10 9.24 10.06
N GLU A 89 -23.86 10.28 9.72
CA GLU A 89 -25.29 10.39 10.02
C GLU A 89 -26.11 9.26 9.38
N ASP A 90 -25.64 8.75 8.23
CA ASP A 90 -26.22 7.59 7.55
C ASP A 90 -25.32 6.37 7.77
N SER A 91 -25.83 5.45 8.57
CA SER A 91 -25.14 4.22 8.91
C SER A 91 -25.23 3.20 7.77
N ASN A 92 -24.09 2.85 7.17
CA ASN A 92 -24.01 1.71 6.26
C ASN A 92 -23.78 0.43 7.04
N THR A 93 -24.66 -0.55 6.87
CA THR A 93 -24.50 -1.87 7.48
C THR A 93 -23.83 -2.80 6.50
N LEU A 94 -22.63 -3.27 6.85
CA LEU A 94 -21.97 -4.38 6.18
C LEU A 94 -22.49 -5.68 6.77
N ALA A 95 -23.06 -6.54 5.95
CA ALA A 95 -23.43 -7.88 6.37
C ALA A 95 -22.17 -8.73 6.61
N GLY A 96 -22.28 -9.73 7.49
CA GLY A 96 -21.29 -10.77 7.62
C GLY A 96 -21.36 -11.76 6.44
N ASN A 97 -20.21 -12.33 6.04
CA ASN A 97 -20.15 -13.34 4.99
C ASN A 97 -19.47 -14.63 5.50
N ASN A 98 -20.28 -15.59 5.88
CA ASN A 98 -19.79 -16.89 6.37
C ASN A 98 -19.15 -17.77 5.28
N ASN A 99 -19.32 -17.42 4.00
CA ASN A 99 -18.77 -18.15 2.86
C ASN A 99 -17.44 -17.59 2.36
N LEU A 100 -16.90 -16.57 3.02
CA LEU A 100 -15.65 -15.94 2.65
C LEU A 100 -14.48 -16.94 2.64
N ARG A 101 -13.62 -16.85 1.64
CA ARG A 101 -12.43 -17.70 1.49
C ARG A 101 -11.16 -16.85 1.54
N PRO A 102 -10.02 -17.41 2.00
CA PRO A 102 -8.74 -16.76 1.85
C PRO A 102 -8.45 -16.48 0.36
N ASP A 103 -8.04 -15.28 0.04
CA ASP A 103 -7.59 -14.94 -1.30
C ASP A 103 -6.07 -15.11 -1.41
N TYR A 104 -5.60 -15.35 -2.61
CA TYR A 104 -4.18 -15.48 -2.86
C TYR A 104 -3.79 -14.82 -4.17
N TRP A 105 -2.50 -14.51 -4.29
CA TRP A 105 -1.96 -13.98 -5.53
C TRP A 105 -0.59 -14.56 -5.84
N TRP A 106 -0.29 -14.57 -7.12
CA TRP A 106 1.06 -14.75 -7.61
C TRP A 106 1.72 -13.38 -7.76
N ASN A 107 2.87 -13.23 -7.13
CA ASN A 107 3.73 -12.07 -7.25
C ASN A 107 4.88 -12.40 -8.20
N TYR A 108 4.96 -11.69 -9.30
CA TYR A 108 6.07 -11.72 -10.25
C TYR A 108 6.78 -10.39 -10.14
N ASN A 109 7.99 -10.37 -9.63
CA ASN A 109 8.73 -9.16 -9.33
C ASN A 109 10.10 -9.19 -10.00
N PHE A 110 10.45 -8.11 -10.68
CA PHE A 110 11.77 -7.88 -11.23
C PHE A 110 12.30 -6.57 -10.72
N ASN A 111 13.50 -6.60 -10.10
CA ASN A 111 14.21 -5.44 -9.59
C ASN A 111 15.55 -5.30 -10.28
N ALA A 112 15.88 -4.09 -10.70
CA ALA A 112 17.20 -3.68 -11.19
C ALA A 112 17.73 -2.56 -10.31
N GLU A 113 18.93 -2.73 -9.78
CA GLU A 113 19.64 -1.74 -8.98
C GLU A 113 20.94 -1.34 -9.67
N TYR A 114 21.20 -0.03 -9.76
CA TYR A 114 22.45 0.53 -10.24
C TYR A 114 23.07 1.41 -9.16
N ARG A 115 24.23 1.01 -8.69
CA ARG A 115 25.08 1.80 -7.80
C ARG A 115 25.91 2.76 -8.62
N LEU A 116 25.72 4.04 -8.37
CA LEU A 116 26.42 5.10 -9.07
C LEU A 116 27.92 5.06 -8.75
N PRO A 117 28.80 5.46 -9.69
CA PRO A 117 30.24 5.55 -9.43
C PRO A 117 30.56 6.38 -8.19
N ASP A 118 31.71 6.13 -7.57
CA ASP A 118 32.22 6.84 -6.39
C ASP A 118 31.26 6.81 -5.17
N ASP A 119 30.40 5.79 -5.09
CA ASP A 119 29.41 5.60 -4.04
C ASP A 119 28.52 6.82 -3.80
N ILE A 120 28.26 7.61 -4.85
CA ILE A 120 27.44 8.83 -4.74
C ILE A 120 25.95 8.52 -4.59
N GLY A 121 25.52 7.29 -4.86
CA GLY A 121 24.12 6.92 -4.68
C GLY A 121 23.70 5.66 -5.41
N VAL A 122 22.39 5.45 -5.44
CA VAL A 122 21.74 4.30 -6.04
C VAL A 122 20.50 4.72 -6.83
N VAL A 123 20.26 4.06 -7.95
CA VAL A 123 19.03 4.09 -8.73
C VAL A 123 18.47 2.69 -8.77
N SER A 124 17.21 2.52 -8.45
CA SER A 124 16.53 1.23 -8.58
C SER A 124 15.22 1.36 -9.32
N ALA A 125 14.91 0.34 -10.11
CA ALA A 125 13.64 0.19 -10.79
C ALA A 125 13.06 -1.18 -10.43
N ASN A 126 11.82 -1.19 -9.99
CA ASN A 126 11.07 -2.37 -9.63
C ASN A 126 9.80 -2.44 -10.46
N ILE A 127 9.63 -3.51 -11.22
CA ILE A 127 8.40 -3.82 -11.93
C ILE A 127 7.82 -5.11 -11.37
N TYR A 128 6.54 -5.09 -11.01
CA TYR A 128 5.89 -6.30 -10.55
C TYR A 128 4.44 -6.41 -11.00
N LYS A 129 4.01 -7.67 -11.14
CA LYS A 129 2.64 -8.06 -11.40
C LYS A 129 2.11 -8.88 -10.23
N HIS A 130 0.91 -8.56 -9.75
CA HIS A 130 0.13 -9.45 -8.92
C HIS A 130 -1.04 -9.98 -9.74
N HIS A 131 -1.20 -11.31 -9.74
CA HIS A 131 -2.38 -11.97 -10.28
C HIS A 131 -3.16 -12.58 -9.13
N HIS A 132 -4.25 -11.92 -8.75
CA HIS A 132 -5.11 -12.31 -7.64
C HIS A 132 -6.12 -13.38 -8.06
N LYS A 133 -6.40 -14.29 -7.13
CA LYS A 133 -7.47 -15.28 -7.19
C LYS A 133 -8.30 -15.22 -5.93
N ASP A 134 -9.62 -15.45 -6.08
CA ASP A 134 -10.58 -15.29 -4.99
C ASP A 134 -10.49 -13.91 -4.34
N PHE A 135 -10.17 -12.88 -5.15
CA PHE A 135 -9.89 -11.52 -4.70
C PHE A 135 -11.06 -10.98 -3.89
N ARG A 136 -10.77 -10.39 -2.73
CA ARG A 136 -11.79 -9.91 -1.81
C ARG A 136 -12.09 -8.44 -2.01
N GLN A 137 -13.34 -8.13 -2.31
CA GLN A 137 -13.95 -6.81 -2.29
C GLN A 137 -15.39 -6.89 -1.81
N ARG A 138 -16.14 -5.81 -1.86
CA ARG A 138 -17.57 -5.83 -1.51
C ARG A 138 -18.37 -6.54 -2.60
N ILE A 139 -19.38 -7.29 -2.17
CA ILE A 139 -20.35 -7.98 -3.02
C ILE A 139 -21.76 -7.67 -2.54
N ASP A 140 -22.72 -7.82 -3.44
CA ASP A 140 -24.15 -7.77 -3.15
C ASP A 140 -24.59 -9.06 -2.41
N VAL A 141 -25.14 -8.91 -1.22
CA VAL A 141 -25.73 -10.00 -0.41
C VAL A 141 -27.17 -9.66 -0.04
N SER A 142 -27.82 -8.81 -0.81
CA SER A 142 -29.18 -8.36 -0.59
C SER A 142 -30.20 -9.52 -0.52
N THR A 143 -31.20 -9.37 0.30
CA THR A 143 -32.30 -10.34 0.44
C THR A 143 -33.65 -9.64 0.32
N GLY A 144 -34.40 -10.01 -0.71
CA GLY A 144 -35.68 -9.35 -1.02
C GLY A 144 -35.46 -7.88 -1.35
N ASP A 145 -36.17 -7.00 -0.67
CA ASP A 145 -36.10 -5.55 -0.87
C ASP A 145 -35.05 -4.86 0.02
N GLN A 146 -34.32 -5.64 0.85
CA GLN A 146 -33.26 -5.10 1.70
C GLN A 146 -31.92 -5.18 0.97
N LEU A 147 -31.37 -4.02 0.65
CA LEU A 147 -30.02 -3.91 0.08
C LEU A 147 -28.98 -4.14 1.21
N ALA A 148 -28.00 -4.95 0.92
CA ALA A 148 -26.89 -5.22 1.83
C ALA A 148 -25.62 -5.58 1.05
N SER A 149 -24.50 -5.09 1.48
CA SER A 149 -23.20 -5.50 0.98
C SER A 149 -22.40 -6.24 2.04
N ALA A 150 -21.47 -7.07 1.60
CA ALA A 150 -20.52 -7.76 2.49
C ALA A 150 -19.16 -7.86 1.80
N VAL A 151 -18.10 -8.12 2.56
CA VAL A 151 -16.83 -8.55 1.99
C VAL A 151 -17.02 -9.93 1.38
N GLY A 152 -16.65 -10.10 0.12
CA GLY A 152 -16.79 -11.36 -0.61
C GLY A 152 -15.69 -11.60 -1.62
N ASN A 153 -15.64 -12.81 -2.16
CA ASN A 153 -14.68 -13.20 -3.19
C ASN A 153 -15.26 -12.93 -4.57
N ILE A 154 -14.68 -12.01 -5.33
CA ILE A 154 -15.18 -11.55 -6.62
C ILE A 154 -14.48 -12.18 -7.84
N GLY A 155 -13.60 -13.18 -7.61
CA GLY A 155 -12.89 -13.87 -8.68
C GLY A 155 -11.45 -13.42 -8.84
N SER A 156 -11.04 -13.09 -10.06
CA SER A 156 -9.64 -12.72 -10.36
C SER A 156 -9.48 -11.23 -10.52
N GLY A 157 -8.29 -10.72 -10.18
CA GLY A 157 -7.90 -9.35 -10.44
C GLY A 157 -6.41 -9.26 -10.75
N ASP A 158 -6.03 -8.35 -11.60
CA ASP A 158 -4.63 -8.11 -12.00
C ASP A 158 -4.16 -6.73 -11.57
N MET A 159 -2.91 -6.63 -11.15
CA MET A 159 -2.25 -5.38 -10.82
C MET A 159 -0.83 -5.35 -11.38
N TRP A 160 -0.43 -4.22 -11.95
CA TRP A 160 0.93 -3.92 -12.38
C TRP A 160 1.45 -2.67 -11.70
N VAL A 161 2.72 -2.70 -11.35
CA VAL A 161 3.40 -1.55 -10.72
C VAL A 161 4.78 -1.38 -11.32
N LEU A 162 5.13 -0.14 -11.65
CA LEU A 162 6.50 0.33 -11.88
C LEU A 162 6.85 1.33 -10.78
N ASP A 163 7.88 1.03 -9.99
CA ASP A 163 8.38 1.88 -8.90
C ASP A 163 9.86 2.19 -9.17
N VAL A 164 10.18 3.45 -9.41
CA VAL A 164 11.56 3.93 -9.64
C VAL A 164 11.98 4.79 -8.47
N ARG A 165 13.14 4.49 -7.89
CA ARG A 165 13.69 5.21 -6.75
C ARG A 165 15.11 5.66 -7.04
N THR A 166 15.44 6.85 -6.58
CA THR A 166 16.80 7.35 -6.57
C THR A 166 17.19 7.86 -5.20
N SER A 167 18.45 7.70 -4.86
CA SER A 167 19.06 8.31 -3.69
C SER A 167 20.48 8.71 -4.07
N THR A 168 20.76 10.00 -4.19
CA THR A 168 22.01 10.46 -4.80
C THR A 168 22.56 11.69 -4.09
N ARG A 169 23.86 11.65 -3.76
CA ARG A 169 24.63 12.81 -3.30
C ARG A 169 25.05 13.66 -4.50
N MET A 170 24.86 14.95 -4.40
CA MET A 170 25.05 15.91 -5.50
C MET A 170 26.50 16.37 -5.67
N LYS A 171 27.46 15.42 -5.58
CA LYS A 171 28.90 15.71 -5.77
C LYS A 171 29.22 16.32 -7.14
N PHE A 172 28.49 15.88 -8.18
CA PHE A 172 28.69 16.33 -9.57
C PHE A 172 28.37 17.82 -9.81
N ILE A 173 27.63 18.46 -8.88
CA ILE A 173 27.37 19.91 -8.87
C ILE A 173 28.10 20.60 -7.71
N SER A 174 29.16 19.98 -7.17
CA SER A 174 29.96 20.49 -6.06
C SER A 174 29.24 20.63 -4.72
N LEU A 175 28.16 19.85 -4.53
CA LEU A 175 27.38 19.77 -3.29
C LEU A 175 27.41 18.34 -2.69
N PRO A 176 28.58 17.88 -2.18
CA PRO A 176 28.73 16.47 -1.74
C PRO A 176 27.87 16.12 -0.52
N ASN A 177 27.46 17.11 0.26
CA ASN A 177 26.66 16.94 1.47
C ASN A 177 25.16 17.12 1.20
N LEU A 178 24.75 17.38 -0.04
CA LEU A 178 23.34 17.40 -0.46
C LEU A 178 22.95 16.01 -0.94
N LEU A 179 22.06 15.35 -0.20
CA LEU A 179 21.39 14.12 -0.59
C LEU A 179 20.03 14.46 -1.20
N VAL A 180 19.76 13.94 -2.38
CA VAL A 180 18.44 14.03 -3.04
C VAL A 180 17.87 12.63 -3.18
N THR A 181 16.61 12.48 -2.85
CA THR A 181 15.85 11.24 -3.01
C THR A 181 14.61 11.49 -3.85
N THR A 182 14.31 10.57 -4.75
CA THR A 182 13.05 10.57 -5.49
C THR A 182 12.43 9.19 -5.50
N ARG A 183 11.11 9.16 -5.59
CA ARG A 183 10.36 7.96 -5.89
C ARG A 183 9.22 8.32 -6.83
N THR A 184 9.11 7.58 -7.92
CA THR A 184 7.97 7.65 -8.83
C THR A 184 7.37 6.26 -8.94
N SER A 185 6.08 6.14 -8.66
CA SER A 185 5.34 4.90 -8.79
C SER A 185 4.16 5.10 -9.72
N VAL A 186 4.06 4.25 -10.73
CA VAL A 186 2.92 4.20 -11.65
C VAL A 186 2.31 2.81 -11.55
N ARG A 187 0.98 2.76 -11.43
CA ARG A 187 0.26 1.52 -11.11
C ARG A 187 -1.01 1.42 -11.96
N THR A 188 -1.36 0.21 -12.31
CA THR A 188 -2.66 -0.10 -12.90
C THR A 188 -3.21 -1.38 -12.27
N SER A 189 -4.50 -1.46 -12.14
CA SER A 189 -5.20 -2.66 -11.67
C SER A 189 -6.51 -2.81 -12.40
N GLU A 190 -6.99 -4.05 -12.47
CA GLU A 190 -8.24 -4.36 -13.13
C GLU A 190 -8.96 -5.49 -12.39
N VAL A 191 -10.25 -5.30 -12.20
CA VAL A 191 -11.16 -6.27 -11.63
C VAL A 191 -12.55 -6.02 -12.20
N ASN A 192 -13.36 -7.07 -12.37
CA ASN A 192 -14.76 -6.93 -12.72
C ASN A 192 -15.57 -6.53 -11.47
N ASP A 193 -16.29 -5.41 -11.57
CA ASP A 193 -17.12 -4.88 -10.49
C ASP A 193 -18.37 -5.73 -10.29
N PRO A 194 -18.65 -6.26 -9.09
CA PRO A 194 -19.81 -7.11 -8.86
C PRO A 194 -21.15 -6.35 -8.81
N PHE A 195 -21.13 -5.01 -8.60
CA PHE A 195 -22.35 -4.20 -8.55
C PHE A 195 -22.75 -3.67 -9.94
N LEU A 196 -21.78 -3.21 -10.72
CA LEU A 196 -21.99 -2.56 -12.00
C LEU A 196 -21.73 -3.48 -13.21
N GLY A 197 -20.99 -4.57 -13.02
CA GLY A 197 -20.61 -5.49 -14.10
C GLY A 197 -19.62 -4.88 -15.10
N ILE A 198 -18.83 -3.90 -14.68
CA ILE A 198 -17.81 -3.23 -15.50
C ILE A 198 -16.40 -3.54 -14.98
N ASP A 199 -15.41 -3.42 -15.85
CA ASP A 199 -14.02 -3.50 -15.43
C ASP A 199 -13.57 -2.16 -14.84
N ARG A 200 -12.94 -2.21 -13.67
CA ARG A 200 -12.44 -1.04 -12.93
C ARG A 200 -11.16 -1.33 -12.15
N SER A 201 -10.54 -0.27 -11.65
CA SER A 201 -9.44 -0.43 -10.68
C SER A 201 -9.93 -1.03 -9.36
N PHE A 202 -9.01 -1.64 -8.60
CA PHE A 202 -9.27 -2.09 -7.23
C PHE A 202 -9.78 -0.94 -6.36
N ASP A 203 -10.53 -1.27 -5.31
CA ASP A 203 -10.94 -0.27 -4.33
C ASP A 203 -9.72 0.36 -3.65
N ASN A 204 -9.81 1.67 -3.43
CA ASN A 204 -8.76 2.47 -2.80
C ASN A 204 -7.40 2.35 -3.51
N PHE A 205 -7.41 2.19 -4.83
CA PHE A 205 -6.22 1.96 -5.62
C PHE A 205 -5.55 3.26 -6.07
N GLU A 206 -4.35 3.48 -5.57
CA GLU A 206 -3.52 4.62 -5.97
C GLU A 206 -2.82 4.32 -7.30
N ARG A 207 -3.13 5.08 -8.36
CA ARG A 207 -2.59 4.89 -9.72
C ARG A 207 -1.22 5.51 -9.92
N GLY A 208 -0.92 6.58 -9.17
CA GLY A 208 0.38 7.23 -9.28
C GLY A 208 0.79 7.98 -8.02
N ARG A 209 2.10 7.94 -7.73
CA ARG A 209 2.72 8.66 -6.62
C ARG A 209 4.07 9.23 -7.03
N PHE A 210 4.31 10.46 -6.65
CA PHE A 210 5.61 11.09 -6.73
C PHE A 210 6.04 11.58 -5.35
N GLU A 211 7.27 11.20 -4.98
CA GLU A 211 7.92 11.65 -3.75
C GLU A 211 9.26 12.28 -4.14
N PHE A 212 9.54 13.40 -3.55
CA PHE A 212 10.81 14.09 -3.67
C PHE A 212 11.27 14.52 -2.29
N GLY A 213 12.55 14.29 -1.99
CA GLY A 213 13.16 14.75 -0.76
C GLY A 213 14.57 15.23 -0.98
N PHE A 214 14.99 16.17 -0.14
CA PHE A 214 16.40 16.47 -0.02
C PHE A 214 16.79 16.74 1.43
N ARG A 215 18.05 16.46 1.75
CA ARG A 215 18.70 16.86 2.98
C ARG A 215 20.08 17.44 2.64
N HIS A 216 20.36 18.62 3.14
CA HIS A 216 21.66 19.26 3.01
C HIS A 216 22.29 19.44 4.37
N ASP A 217 23.46 18.85 4.56
CA ASP A 217 24.28 19.01 5.76
C ASP A 217 25.33 20.11 5.48
N ILE A 218 25.41 21.12 6.35
CA ILE A 218 26.41 22.21 6.29
C ILE A 218 27.30 22.10 7.54
N PRO A 219 28.39 21.31 7.47
CA PRO A 219 29.26 21.06 8.63
C PRO A 219 29.87 22.33 9.23
N SER A 220 30.22 23.30 8.39
CA SER A 220 30.80 24.59 8.82
C SER A 220 29.84 25.41 9.73
N TRP A 221 28.54 25.24 9.55
CA TRP A 221 27.50 25.89 10.35
C TRP A 221 26.90 24.96 11.39
N ARG A 222 27.37 23.70 11.45
CA ARG A 222 26.82 22.66 12.30
C ARG A 222 25.30 22.56 12.14
N MET A 223 24.82 22.61 10.90
CA MET A 223 23.41 22.71 10.56
C MET A 223 23.07 21.70 9.46
N ASN A 224 21.86 21.21 9.49
CA ASN A 224 21.24 20.53 8.36
C ASN A 224 19.80 21.03 8.15
N TYR A 225 19.34 20.93 6.91
CA TYR A 225 17.97 21.26 6.54
C TYR A 225 17.49 20.38 5.42
N GLY A 226 16.21 20.28 5.28
CA GLY A 226 15.62 19.45 4.23
C GLY A 226 14.14 19.68 4.01
N LEU A 227 13.67 19.07 2.96
CA LEU A 227 12.28 19.10 2.55
C LEU A 227 11.88 17.73 2.02
N ASN A 228 10.63 17.32 2.29
CA ASN A 228 10.01 16.19 1.63
C ASN A 228 8.67 16.64 1.04
N PHE A 229 8.46 16.24 -0.20
CA PHE A 229 7.24 16.44 -0.96
C PHE A 229 6.66 15.07 -1.31
N ASN A 230 5.36 14.91 -1.15
CA ASN A 230 4.62 13.71 -1.52
C ASN A 230 3.31 14.12 -2.20
N ASN A 231 3.05 13.55 -3.35
CA ASN A 231 1.81 13.77 -4.08
C ASN A 231 1.32 12.47 -4.73
N ARG A 232 0.03 12.21 -4.62
CA ARG A 232 -0.67 11.29 -5.51
C ARG A 232 -0.99 12.04 -6.80
N PHE A 233 -0.64 11.46 -7.92
CA PHE A 233 -1.03 11.95 -9.23
C PHE A 233 -1.80 10.87 -9.96
N ASP A 234 -2.59 11.24 -10.96
CA ASP A 234 -3.40 10.34 -11.77
C ASP A 234 -4.34 9.43 -10.94
N GLY A 235 -5.37 10.03 -10.45
CA GLY A 235 -6.52 9.34 -9.87
C GLY A 235 -6.68 9.50 -8.36
N ASN A 236 -7.90 9.29 -7.98
CA ASN A 236 -8.38 9.34 -6.61
C ASN A 236 -8.52 7.92 -6.08
N LEU A 237 -8.54 7.76 -4.77
CA LEU A 237 -8.84 6.48 -4.14
C LEU A 237 -10.36 6.30 -4.14
N THR A 238 -10.87 5.47 -5.04
CA THR A 238 -12.31 5.24 -5.17
C THR A 238 -12.70 3.88 -4.59
N ARG A 239 -13.80 3.82 -3.90
CA ARG A 239 -14.42 2.61 -3.34
C ARG A 239 -15.87 2.54 -3.77
N TYR A 240 -16.29 1.37 -4.18
CA TYR A 240 -17.66 1.08 -4.62
C TYR A 240 -18.41 0.28 -3.56
N ASP A 241 -19.68 0.62 -3.35
CA ASP A 241 -20.60 -0.13 -2.53
C ASP A 241 -21.95 -0.25 -3.22
N ILE A 242 -22.89 -1.00 -2.63
CA ILE A 242 -24.18 -1.30 -3.23
C ILE A 242 -25.06 -0.06 -3.47
N GLU A 243 -24.92 0.96 -2.60
CA GLU A 243 -25.70 2.20 -2.65
C GLU A 243 -24.84 3.44 -2.73
N ASP A 244 -23.50 3.31 -2.65
CA ASP A 244 -22.62 4.48 -2.69
C ASP A 244 -21.31 4.27 -3.47
N LEU A 245 -20.75 5.40 -3.88
CA LEU A 245 -19.41 5.54 -4.43
C LEU A 245 -18.68 6.58 -3.58
N GLU A 246 -17.58 6.20 -3.00
CA GLU A 246 -16.75 7.09 -2.20
C GLU A 246 -15.38 7.31 -2.85
N THR A 247 -14.92 8.56 -2.85
CA THR A 247 -13.65 8.94 -3.46
C THR A 247 -12.85 9.84 -2.54
N ASP A 248 -11.62 9.43 -2.23
CA ASP A 248 -10.65 10.23 -1.48
C ASP A 248 -9.75 11.03 -2.41
N VAL A 249 -9.80 12.35 -2.26
CA VAL A 249 -8.97 13.33 -2.97
C VAL A 249 -8.02 13.99 -1.97
N GLY A 250 -6.75 14.05 -2.28
CA GLY A 250 -5.75 14.64 -1.38
C GLY A 250 -4.81 15.61 -2.09
N ASP A 251 -4.55 16.72 -1.44
CA ASP A 251 -3.55 17.69 -1.86
C ASP A 251 -2.13 17.17 -1.65
N PRO A 252 -1.14 17.73 -2.36
CA PRO A 252 0.26 17.47 -2.11
C PRO A 252 0.65 17.78 -0.66
N PHE A 253 1.44 16.91 -0.06
CA PHE A 253 1.91 17.06 1.31
C PHE A 253 3.38 17.41 1.35
N VAL A 254 3.70 18.54 1.99
CA VAL A 254 5.08 19.05 2.11
C VAL A 254 5.47 19.14 3.57
N THR A 255 6.67 18.62 3.88
CA THR A 255 7.32 18.82 5.19
C THR A 255 8.69 19.45 5.00
N ALA A 256 9.10 20.32 5.91
CA ALA A 256 10.42 20.90 5.90
C ALA A 256 10.99 20.93 7.32
N PHE A 257 12.30 20.94 7.44
CA PHE A 257 12.96 21.08 8.73
C PHE A 257 14.28 21.84 8.61
N VAL A 258 14.68 22.39 9.73
CA VAL A 258 16.04 22.88 9.99
C VAL A 258 16.50 22.39 11.36
N GLU A 259 17.75 21.96 11.45
CA GLU A 259 18.37 21.46 12.69
C GLU A 259 19.76 22.09 12.84
N VAL A 260 20.05 22.62 14.02
CA VAL A 260 21.32 23.25 14.37
C VAL A 260 21.90 22.54 15.59
N PHE A 261 23.17 22.17 15.53
CA PHE A 261 23.90 21.58 16.62
C PHE A 261 24.72 22.67 17.35
N ALA A 262 24.35 22.93 18.59
CA ALA A 262 25.00 23.91 19.45
C ALA A 262 25.28 23.28 20.84
N LEU A 263 26.01 23.99 21.70
CA LEU A 263 26.16 23.65 23.12
C LEU A 263 26.46 22.16 23.39
N ASN A 264 27.68 21.68 23.08
CA ASN A 264 28.19 20.36 23.48
C ASN A 264 27.18 19.22 23.31
N ASN A 265 26.85 18.84 22.07
CA ASN A 265 25.94 17.76 21.67
C ASN A 265 24.43 18.04 21.85
N THR A 266 24.02 19.29 21.96
CA THR A 266 22.59 19.65 21.94
C THR A 266 22.19 20.01 20.52
N SER A 267 21.09 19.42 20.03
CA SER A 267 20.47 19.82 18.77
C SER A 267 19.16 20.57 19.02
N PHE A 268 18.94 21.57 18.20
CA PHE A 268 17.71 22.37 18.14
C PHE A 268 17.10 22.14 16.77
N ARG A 269 15.93 21.56 16.73
CA ARG A 269 15.26 21.23 15.48
C ARG A 269 13.88 21.89 15.41
N PHE A 270 13.63 22.53 14.28
CA PHE A 270 12.35 23.09 13.91
C PHE A 270 11.80 22.35 12.71
N ASP A 271 10.60 21.78 12.86
CA ASP A 271 9.90 21.05 11.80
C ASP A 271 8.60 21.78 11.45
N VAL A 272 8.29 21.81 10.15
CA VAL A 272 7.00 22.25 9.63
C VAL A 272 6.36 21.08 8.89
N ARG A 273 5.22 20.60 9.36
CA ARG A 273 4.41 19.61 8.66
C ARG A 273 3.27 20.30 7.94
N ASN A 274 2.86 19.72 6.81
CA ASN A 274 1.83 20.27 5.94
C ASN A 274 2.10 21.73 5.55
N LEU A 275 3.33 22.03 5.10
CA LEU A 275 3.74 23.38 4.68
C LEU A 275 2.88 23.92 3.53
N SER A 276 2.40 23.02 2.65
CA SER A 276 1.46 23.32 1.55
C SER A 276 0.08 23.73 2.03
N ASP A 277 -0.26 23.52 3.31
CA ASP A 277 -1.61 23.68 3.87
C ASP A 277 -2.67 22.85 3.14
N GLY A 278 -2.24 21.69 2.66
CA GLY A 278 -3.08 20.77 1.91
C GLY A 278 -4.16 20.13 2.77
N VAL A 279 -5.27 19.79 2.12
CA VAL A 279 -6.42 19.13 2.74
C VAL A 279 -6.64 17.74 2.13
N GLN A 280 -7.32 16.87 2.87
CA GLN A 280 -7.84 15.61 2.38
C GLN A 280 -9.35 15.72 2.30
N CYS A 281 -9.91 15.43 1.14
CA CYS A 281 -11.35 15.48 0.93
C CYS A 281 -11.88 14.09 0.64
N ARG A 282 -13.01 13.76 1.23
CA ARG A 282 -13.84 12.62 0.86
C ARG A 282 -15.04 13.17 0.08
N GLU A 283 -15.30 12.59 -1.07
CA GLU A 283 -16.49 12.83 -1.88
C GLU A 283 -17.28 11.53 -1.89
N ARG A 284 -18.58 11.61 -1.56
CA ARG A 284 -19.49 10.48 -1.54
C ARG A 284 -20.70 10.80 -2.42
N TYR A 285 -21.04 9.83 -3.28
CA TYR A 285 -22.23 9.83 -4.10
C TYR A 285 -23.12 8.71 -3.61
N ARG A 286 -24.29 9.04 -3.09
CA ARG A 286 -25.30 8.10 -2.63
C ARG A 286 -26.39 7.97 -3.66
N TYR A 287 -26.85 6.74 -3.88
CA TYR A 287 -27.86 6.43 -4.86
C TYR A 287 -29.12 5.93 -4.16
N GLN A 288 -30.27 6.29 -4.71
CA GLN A 288 -31.55 5.75 -4.28
C GLN A 288 -31.65 4.28 -4.76
N GLY A 289 -31.52 3.35 -3.81
CA GLY A 289 -31.47 1.94 -4.14
C GLY A 289 -30.10 1.52 -4.72
N HIS A 290 -30.10 0.49 -5.54
CA HIS A 290 -28.86 -0.11 -6.02
C HIS A 290 -28.08 0.84 -6.94
N ILE A 291 -26.76 0.96 -6.73
CA ILE A 291 -25.86 1.85 -7.54
C ILE A 291 -25.98 1.62 -9.05
N ARG A 292 -26.36 0.41 -9.51
CA ARG A 292 -26.56 0.13 -10.93
C ARG A 292 -27.65 0.99 -11.59
N ASP A 293 -28.62 1.45 -10.80
CA ASP A 293 -29.75 2.25 -11.31
C ASP A 293 -29.37 3.70 -11.52
N GLN A 294 -28.22 4.14 -11.00
CA GLN A 294 -27.62 5.46 -11.18
C GLN A 294 -28.54 6.62 -10.80
N ILE A 295 -29.50 6.42 -9.90
CA ILE A 295 -30.41 7.47 -9.39
C ILE A 295 -29.72 8.14 -8.22
N LEU A 296 -29.02 9.26 -8.49
CA LEU A 296 -28.32 10.00 -7.45
C LEU A 296 -29.30 10.63 -6.47
N GLU A 297 -29.16 10.32 -5.18
CA GLU A 297 -29.93 10.88 -4.08
C GLU A 297 -29.19 12.02 -3.40
N GLU A 298 -27.91 11.82 -3.09
CA GLU A 298 -27.11 12.79 -2.35
C GLU A 298 -25.67 12.84 -2.85
N TYR A 299 -25.07 14.03 -2.82
CA TYR A 299 -23.64 14.25 -2.96
C TYR A 299 -23.11 14.95 -1.72
N GLU A 300 -22.17 14.31 -1.05
CA GLU A 300 -21.46 14.88 0.10
C GLU A 300 -20.01 15.13 -0.25
N LYS A 301 -19.47 16.29 0.16
CA LYS A 301 -18.04 16.57 0.13
C LYS A 301 -17.58 17.06 1.51
N ARG A 302 -16.70 16.27 2.11
CA ARG A 302 -16.11 16.59 3.42
C ARG A 302 -14.61 16.71 3.30
N CYS A 303 -14.06 17.87 3.67
CA CYS A 303 -12.62 18.12 3.65
C CYS A 303 -12.08 18.32 5.06
N ASN A 304 -10.98 17.65 5.38
CA ASN A 304 -10.28 17.77 6.64
C ASN A 304 -8.83 18.20 6.38
N GLY A 305 -8.38 19.22 7.11
CA GLY A 305 -7.01 19.69 7.09
C GLY A 305 -6.47 19.85 8.51
N SER A 306 -5.28 19.37 8.77
CA SER A 306 -4.60 19.62 10.07
C SER A 306 -4.00 21.02 10.17
N GLY A 307 -4.08 21.82 9.08
CA GLY A 307 -3.32 23.05 8.97
C GLY A 307 -1.81 22.82 8.96
N ARG A 308 -1.03 23.88 9.07
CA ARG A 308 0.41 23.81 9.24
C ARG A 308 0.75 23.52 10.68
N VAL A 309 1.48 22.43 10.93
CA VAL A 309 1.91 22.04 12.29
C VAL A 309 3.37 22.38 12.45
N LEU A 310 3.67 23.25 13.42
CA LEU A 310 5.01 23.68 13.79
C LEU A 310 5.48 22.90 15.03
N THR A 311 6.66 22.30 14.96
CA THR A 311 7.23 21.56 16.08
C THR A 311 8.64 22.05 16.35
N PHE A 312 8.94 22.37 17.59
CA PHE A 312 10.29 22.65 18.06
C PHE A 312 10.74 21.55 19.01
N ARG A 313 11.94 21.01 18.74
CA ARG A 313 12.53 19.93 19.53
C ARG A 313 13.94 20.31 19.96
N VAL A 314 14.23 20.07 21.24
CA VAL A 314 15.58 20.14 21.80
C VAL A 314 15.99 18.74 22.23
N SER A 315 17.15 18.26 21.77
CA SER A 315 17.69 16.94 22.10
C SER A 315 19.16 17.08 22.49
N GLY A 316 19.58 16.40 23.53
CA GLY A 316 20.95 16.41 24.00
C GLY A 316 21.28 15.18 24.84
N THR A 317 22.56 14.84 24.92
CA THR A 317 23.09 13.83 25.85
C THR A 317 23.77 14.54 26.99
N PHE A 318 23.38 14.19 28.21
CA PHE A 318 23.91 14.75 29.45
C PHE A 318 24.91 13.78 30.10
#